data_2d8e2c2eee7915e0ec56b4be321c51e8
#
_entry.id   2d8e2c2eee7915e0ec56b4be321c51e8
#
_cell.length_a   1.000
_cell.length_b   1.000
_cell.length_c   1.000
_cell.angle_alpha   90.00
_cell.angle_beta   90.00
_cell.angle_gamma   90.00
#
_symmetry.space_group_name_H-M   'P 1'
#
loop_
_entity.id
_entity.type
_entity.pdbx_description
1 polymer ?
#
loop_
_entity_poly.entity_id
_entity_poly.type
_entity_poly.pdbx_seq_one_letter_code
_entity_poly.pdbx_strand_id
1 'polypeptide(L)'
;MSTSKFAALAVGLVGALATSAAHAESAGNDAEIALLKQQLHLLEQKLDKLQKQSEANAATAASAKAQAKAAETKAASVANASPAIPVKGPIPPSGVVVTMPNNRPTICTADGQNCVAVTSRIHWDVGGYDYRPDTKNTVPQRLDDGENLRRARIGVIGKFLGDWNYALIYDFGGSSDGFGGTASEAGVPVGFLPGGAVSGVENAYLSYTGFKPLGGQLAIEGGILDLPITLGEATSSNDILFMERASSQVIASTMVADDFRSAIGARWFNDVLWAGGYVTGPTTGQVHSASSTNPPGTTEQLGAAVRVAGQVLSGPGYSLHLGADASFLIDPPHNEITGAETLTLADRPELRIDPTQLISTGAIANVSSAQNYGAEIAGTYGPFFFQGEYYWFNVDRNAATGLPPIGAPRLYFDGGYAQASYVLTGETHKYNPAAAAYYGIVPANPFSLAGGGWGAWEIAGRVSTMDLNDRLGTATGIAGGRQTIYTAGLNWYVNGNIRFMLNYLHGDVPKQASATNAADVGSKFDAVALRTQVAF
;
A
#
# COMPACT_ATOMS: atom_id res chain seq x y z
N MET A 1 -13.62 15.95 -31.04
CA MET A 1 -12.99 17.26 -30.84
C MET A 1 -11.71 17.01 -30.03
N SER A 2 -10.52 17.21 -30.45
CA SER A 2 -9.88 18.23 -31.23
C SER A 2 -8.56 17.66 -31.81
N THR A 3 -8.39 17.69 -33.12
CA THR A 3 -7.21 17.23 -33.89
C THR A 3 -6.25 18.39 -34.17
N SER A 4 -6.06 19.36 -33.29
CA SER A 4 -5.39 20.62 -33.60
C SER A 4 -4.08 20.92 -32.86
N LYS A 5 -3.44 19.96 -32.19
CA LYS A 5 -2.18 20.22 -31.45
C LYS A 5 -0.92 19.54 -32.00
N PHE A 6 -1.01 18.81 -33.09
CA PHE A 6 0.17 18.21 -33.73
C PHE A 6 0.72 19.01 -34.94
N ALA A 7 0.06 20.09 -35.32
CA ALA A 7 0.51 20.92 -36.47
C ALA A 7 1.52 22.02 -36.10
N ALA A 8 1.77 22.27 -34.80
CA ALA A 8 2.61 23.38 -34.36
C ALA A 8 4.11 23.04 -34.20
N LEU A 9 4.52 21.78 -34.29
CA LEU A 9 5.94 21.39 -34.17
C LEU A 9 6.69 21.25 -35.50
N ALA A 10 5.98 21.25 -36.61
CA ALA A 10 6.60 21.12 -37.95
C ALA A 10 6.98 22.46 -38.58
N VAL A 11 6.53 23.60 -38.06
CA VAL A 11 6.79 24.93 -38.66
C VAL A 11 8.03 25.60 -38.04
N GLY A 12 8.54 25.13 -36.91
CA GLY A 12 9.70 25.72 -36.20
C GLY A 12 11.08 25.37 -36.79
N LEU A 13 11.19 24.43 -37.73
CA LEU A 13 12.49 23.96 -38.24
C LEU A 13 12.85 24.49 -39.65
N VAL A 14 11.96 25.23 -40.30
CA VAL A 14 12.21 25.82 -41.63
C VAL A 14 12.72 27.26 -41.57
N GLY A 15 12.64 27.91 -40.39
CA GLY A 15 13.00 29.33 -40.21
C GLY A 15 14.48 29.63 -39.93
N ALA A 16 15.35 28.63 -39.78
CA ALA A 16 16.73 28.84 -39.36
C ALA A 16 17.81 28.67 -40.46
N LEU A 17 17.39 28.52 -41.73
CA LEU A 17 18.32 28.31 -42.87
C LEU A 17 18.31 29.45 -43.89
N ALA A 18 17.79 30.63 -43.59
CA ALA A 18 17.65 31.72 -44.56
C ALA A 18 18.48 32.97 -44.24
N THR A 19 19.61 32.87 -43.52
CA THR A 19 20.55 34.02 -43.39
C THR A 19 21.99 33.58 -43.39
N SER A 20 22.49 33.17 -44.58
CA SER A 20 23.90 33.36 -44.97
C SER A 20 24.10 32.93 -46.45
N ALA A 21 23.71 33.79 -47.37
CA ALA A 21 24.08 33.64 -48.77
C ALA A 21 24.51 35.02 -49.28
N ALA A 22 25.79 35.32 -49.14
CA ALA A 22 26.48 36.26 -50.02
C ALA A 22 27.95 35.86 -50.09
N HIS A 23 28.40 35.56 -51.33
CA HIS A 23 29.77 35.39 -51.83
C HIS A 23 30.40 34.00 -51.67
N ALA A 24 30.34 33.24 -52.79
CA ALA A 24 31.51 32.67 -53.46
C ALA A 24 31.10 31.70 -54.60
N GLU A 25 31.59 31.96 -55.77
CA GLU A 25 31.95 31.16 -56.94
C GLU A 25 31.13 29.90 -57.35
N SER A 26 30.78 29.89 -58.65
CA SER A 26 29.85 29.03 -59.35
C SER A 26 30.29 27.58 -59.64
N ALA A 27 31.23 27.01 -58.91
CA ALA A 27 31.61 25.59 -59.07
C ALA A 27 31.29 24.71 -57.86
N GLY A 28 30.87 25.31 -56.72
CA GLY A 28 30.45 24.60 -55.51
C GLY A 28 28.96 24.29 -55.44
N ASN A 29 28.12 25.05 -56.16
CA ASN A 29 26.67 25.00 -56.02
C ASN A 29 26.05 23.70 -56.58
N ASP A 30 26.61 23.09 -57.61
CA ASP A 30 26.03 21.90 -58.23
C ASP A 30 26.19 20.64 -57.34
N ALA A 31 27.27 20.55 -56.59
CA ALA A 31 27.49 19.45 -55.64
C ALA A 31 26.62 19.61 -54.38
N GLU A 32 26.44 20.84 -53.91
CA GLU A 32 25.57 21.16 -52.76
C GLU A 32 24.08 20.94 -53.10
N ILE A 33 23.67 21.35 -54.29
CA ILE A 33 22.32 21.10 -54.83
C ILE A 33 22.07 19.59 -55.02
N ALA A 34 23.07 18.83 -55.49
CA ALA A 34 22.96 17.37 -55.60
C ALA A 34 22.83 16.70 -54.21
N LEU A 35 23.59 17.16 -53.20
CA LEU A 35 23.51 16.65 -51.85
C LEU A 35 22.15 16.99 -51.19
N LEU A 36 21.66 18.20 -51.39
CA LEU A 36 20.34 18.63 -50.91
C LEU A 36 19.21 17.83 -51.56
N LYS A 37 19.28 17.56 -52.85
CA LYS A 37 18.32 16.69 -53.57
C LYS A 37 18.35 15.26 -53.02
N GLN A 38 19.53 14.74 -52.72
CA GLN A 38 19.68 13.41 -52.10
C GLN A 38 19.11 13.36 -50.68
N GLN A 39 19.33 14.39 -49.89
CA GLN A 39 18.73 14.50 -48.56
C GLN A 39 17.22 14.64 -48.60
N LEU A 40 16.70 15.43 -49.56
CA LEU A 40 15.25 15.58 -49.75
C LEU A 40 14.60 14.24 -50.14
N HIS A 41 15.21 13.50 -51.04
CA HIS A 41 14.71 12.18 -51.45
C HIS A 41 14.75 11.16 -50.29
N LEU A 42 15.77 11.23 -49.42
CA LEU A 42 15.88 10.39 -48.22
C LEU A 42 14.83 10.77 -47.17
N LEU A 43 14.50 12.06 -47.05
CA LEU A 43 13.44 12.56 -46.18
C LEU A 43 12.05 12.13 -46.68
N GLU A 44 11.81 12.22 -48.00
CA GLU A 44 10.57 11.74 -48.62
C GLU A 44 10.37 10.23 -48.39
N GLN A 45 11.43 9.42 -48.57
CA GLN A 45 11.37 7.98 -48.27
C GLN A 45 11.10 7.68 -46.79
N LYS A 46 11.69 8.46 -45.87
CA LYS A 46 11.42 8.32 -44.45
C LYS A 46 9.99 8.71 -44.10
N LEU A 47 9.48 9.75 -44.71
CA LEU A 47 8.11 10.24 -44.52
C LEU A 47 7.08 9.21 -45.02
N ASP A 48 7.29 8.64 -46.21
CA ASP A 48 6.45 7.57 -46.77
C ASP A 48 6.48 6.30 -45.88
N LYS A 49 7.66 5.95 -45.36
CA LYS A 49 7.81 4.84 -44.42
C LYS A 49 7.08 5.09 -43.08
N LEU A 50 7.19 6.30 -42.51
CA LEU A 50 6.48 6.69 -41.30
C LEU A 50 4.97 6.73 -41.50
N GLN A 51 4.51 7.19 -42.66
CA GLN A 51 3.09 7.22 -43.01
C GLN A 51 2.52 5.81 -43.11
N LYS A 52 3.21 4.89 -43.81
CA LYS A 52 2.84 3.47 -43.89
C LYS A 52 2.85 2.80 -42.50
N GLN A 53 3.82 3.15 -41.65
CA GLN A 53 3.89 2.62 -40.29
C GLN A 53 2.75 3.16 -39.40
N SER A 54 2.37 4.43 -39.59
CA SER A 54 1.21 5.05 -38.92
C SER A 54 -0.11 4.40 -39.35
N GLU A 55 -0.28 4.13 -40.65
CA GLU A 55 -1.47 3.45 -41.18
C GLU A 55 -1.56 1.99 -40.66
N ALA A 56 -0.43 1.28 -40.62
CA ALA A 56 -0.36 -0.07 -40.07
C ALA A 56 -0.67 -0.08 -38.55
N ASN A 57 -0.14 0.89 -37.81
CA ASN A 57 -0.45 1.03 -36.37
C ASN A 57 -1.92 1.39 -36.16
N ALA A 58 -2.51 2.23 -36.99
CA ALA A 58 -3.94 2.57 -36.93
C ALA A 58 -4.83 1.36 -37.25
N ALA A 59 -4.46 0.54 -38.23
CA ALA A 59 -5.15 -0.71 -38.54
C ALA A 59 -5.04 -1.73 -37.38
N THR A 60 -3.84 -1.84 -36.76
CA THR A 60 -3.60 -2.70 -35.59
C THR A 60 -4.42 -2.22 -34.38
N ALA A 61 -4.46 -0.91 -34.15
CA ALA A 61 -5.27 -0.33 -33.09
C ALA A 61 -6.79 -0.53 -33.30
N ALA A 62 -7.24 -0.43 -34.56
CA ALA A 62 -8.63 -0.71 -34.92
C ALA A 62 -8.99 -2.18 -34.70
N SER A 63 -8.10 -3.10 -35.09
CA SER A 63 -8.30 -4.55 -34.85
C SER A 63 -8.27 -4.90 -33.36
N ALA A 64 -7.35 -4.32 -32.58
CA ALA A 64 -7.28 -4.49 -31.13
C ALA A 64 -8.55 -3.95 -30.44
N LYS A 65 -9.08 -2.81 -30.91
CA LYS A 65 -10.34 -2.24 -30.40
C LYS A 65 -11.55 -3.12 -30.75
N ALA A 66 -11.57 -3.73 -31.92
CA ALA A 66 -12.60 -4.68 -32.31
C ALA A 66 -12.51 -5.98 -31.49
N GLN A 67 -11.30 -6.47 -31.24
CA GLN A 67 -11.06 -7.65 -30.36
C GLN A 67 -11.42 -7.35 -28.91
N ALA A 68 -11.06 -6.17 -28.39
CA ALA A 68 -11.46 -5.74 -27.05
C ALA A 68 -12.98 -5.66 -26.90
N LYS A 69 -13.69 -5.10 -27.88
CA LYS A 69 -15.15 -5.05 -27.89
C LYS A 69 -15.79 -6.45 -28.02
N ALA A 70 -15.19 -7.34 -28.80
CA ALA A 70 -15.63 -8.74 -28.91
C ALA A 70 -15.35 -9.51 -27.60
N ALA A 71 -14.21 -9.24 -26.94
CA ALA A 71 -13.88 -9.80 -25.62
C ALA A 71 -14.82 -9.27 -24.54
N GLU A 72 -15.15 -7.98 -24.57
CA GLU A 72 -16.13 -7.34 -23.69
C GLU A 72 -17.53 -7.95 -23.86
N THR A 73 -17.95 -8.16 -25.10
CA THR A 73 -19.22 -8.83 -25.42
C THR A 73 -19.20 -10.29 -24.99
N LYS A 74 -18.06 -10.97 -25.14
CA LYS A 74 -17.88 -12.35 -24.70
C LYS A 74 -17.74 -12.45 -23.18
N ALA A 75 -17.08 -11.49 -22.52
CA ALA A 75 -17.03 -11.39 -21.06
C ALA A 75 -18.42 -11.07 -20.46
N ALA A 76 -19.20 -10.20 -21.09
CA ALA A 76 -20.58 -9.96 -20.71
C ALA A 76 -21.46 -11.20 -20.92
N SER A 77 -21.23 -11.97 -21.99
CA SER A 77 -21.96 -13.23 -22.21
C SER A 77 -21.50 -14.35 -21.27
N VAL A 78 -20.23 -14.36 -20.85
CA VAL A 78 -19.68 -15.32 -19.86
C VAL A 78 -20.04 -14.91 -18.44
N ALA A 79 -20.08 -13.62 -18.12
CA ALA A 79 -20.61 -13.11 -16.84
C ALA A 79 -22.11 -13.42 -16.69
N ASN A 80 -22.85 -13.47 -17.80
CA ASN A 80 -24.24 -13.97 -17.83
C ASN A 80 -24.33 -15.50 -17.92
N ALA A 81 -23.22 -16.22 -18.15
CA ALA A 81 -23.14 -17.68 -18.26
C ALA A 81 -22.43 -18.37 -17.09
N SER A 82 -22.27 -17.72 -15.93
CA SER A 82 -22.19 -18.48 -14.68
C SER A 82 -23.43 -19.37 -14.64
N PRO A 83 -23.31 -20.68 -14.34
CA PRO A 83 -24.47 -21.52 -14.19
C PRO A 83 -25.28 -21.01 -12.99
N ALA A 84 -26.09 -19.99 -13.23
CA ALA A 84 -27.25 -19.76 -12.40
C ALA A 84 -28.02 -21.08 -12.51
N ILE A 85 -28.20 -21.78 -11.42
CA ILE A 85 -29.26 -22.79 -11.31
C ILE A 85 -30.46 -22.10 -11.89
N PRO A 86 -31.08 -22.56 -13.00
CA PRO A 86 -32.16 -21.84 -13.64
C PRO A 86 -33.31 -21.83 -12.67
N VAL A 87 -33.51 -20.74 -11.95
CA VAL A 87 -34.74 -20.47 -11.22
C VAL A 87 -35.77 -20.18 -12.29
N LYS A 88 -36.51 -21.23 -12.70
CA LYS A 88 -37.62 -21.10 -13.61
C LYS A 88 -38.78 -20.41 -12.86
N GLY A 89 -38.95 -19.12 -13.08
CA GLY A 89 -40.07 -18.32 -12.60
C GLY A 89 -39.62 -16.92 -12.12
N PRO A 90 -40.56 -15.95 -12.04
CA PRO A 90 -40.25 -14.69 -11.39
C PRO A 90 -39.93 -14.96 -9.91
N ILE A 91 -38.76 -14.47 -9.46
CA ILE A 91 -38.36 -14.55 -8.06
C ILE A 91 -39.40 -13.77 -7.26
N PRO A 92 -40.07 -14.38 -6.26
CA PRO A 92 -41.04 -13.65 -5.45
C PRO A 92 -40.29 -12.50 -4.71
N PRO A 93 -41.00 -11.40 -4.38
CA PRO A 93 -40.37 -10.26 -3.67
C PRO A 93 -39.68 -10.65 -2.35
N SER A 94 -40.04 -11.78 -1.76
CA SER A 94 -39.43 -12.40 -0.59
C SER A 94 -38.35 -13.44 -0.92
N GLY A 95 -37.99 -13.58 -2.18
CA GLY A 95 -36.97 -14.55 -2.61
C GLY A 95 -35.54 -14.18 -2.20
N VAL A 96 -34.70 -15.19 -2.15
CA VAL A 96 -33.24 -15.06 -1.89
C VAL A 96 -32.48 -15.42 -3.16
N VAL A 97 -31.47 -14.62 -3.49
CA VAL A 97 -30.60 -14.84 -4.64
C VAL A 97 -29.19 -15.17 -4.11
N VAL A 98 -28.63 -16.27 -4.58
CA VAL A 98 -27.23 -16.66 -4.29
C VAL A 98 -26.39 -16.38 -5.52
N THR A 99 -25.28 -15.66 -5.32
CA THR A 99 -24.34 -15.29 -6.37
C THR A 99 -22.90 -15.53 -5.91
N MET A 100 -21.95 -15.48 -6.83
CA MET A 100 -20.51 -15.67 -6.55
C MET A 100 -19.69 -14.54 -7.17
N PRO A 101 -19.93 -13.26 -6.84
CA PRO A 101 -19.12 -12.17 -7.38
C PRO A 101 -17.67 -12.31 -6.89
N ASN A 102 -16.71 -12.26 -7.82
CA ASN A 102 -15.28 -12.46 -7.53
C ASN A 102 -15.00 -13.76 -6.75
N ASN A 103 -15.74 -14.83 -7.05
CA ASN A 103 -15.69 -16.13 -6.35
C ASN A 103 -16.03 -16.06 -4.85
N ARG A 104 -16.76 -15.02 -4.43
CA ARG A 104 -17.20 -14.82 -3.04
C ARG A 104 -18.66 -15.25 -2.89
N PRO A 105 -18.98 -16.24 -2.03
CA PRO A 105 -20.36 -16.62 -1.75
C PRO A 105 -21.15 -15.43 -1.20
N THR A 106 -22.19 -15.02 -1.92
CA THR A 106 -23.01 -13.86 -1.57
C THR A 106 -24.48 -14.23 -1.65
N ILE A 107 -25.21 -13.93 -0.60
CA ILE A 107 -26.65 -14.15 -0.47
C ILE A 107 -27.32 -12.79 -0.33
N CYS A 108 -28.27 -12.48 -1.20
CA CYS A 108 -29.03 -11.22 -1.16
C CYS A 108 -30.54 -11.50 -1.18
N THR A 109 -31.34 -10.58 -0.60
CA THR A 109 -32.78 -10.51 -0.89
C THR A 109 -32.98 -10.16 -2.37
N ALA A 110 -34.12 -10.54 -2.95
CA ALA A 110 -34.40 -10.34 -4.37
C ALA A 110 -34.37 -8.86 -4.80
N ASP A 111 -34.70 -7.95 -3.89
CA ASP A 111 -34.63 -6.50 -4.08
C ASP A 111 -33.21 -5.93 -3.92
N GLY A 112 -32.24 -6.77 -3.51
CA GLY A 112 -30.87 -6.38 -3.27
C GLY A 112 -30.66 -5.44 -2.09
N GLN A 113 -31.67 -5.21 -1.24
CA GLN A 113 -31.54 -4.30 -0.09
C GLN A 113 -30.76 -4.91 1.06
N ASN A 114 -30.78 -6.24 1.20
CA ASN A 114 -30.06 -6.95 2.25
C ASN A 114 -29.18 -8.00 1.61
N CYS A 115 -27.87 -7.96 1.93
CA CYS A 115 -26.89 -8.91 1.43
C CYS A 115 -25.94 -9.33 2.52
N VAL A 116 -25.47 -10.58 2.45
CA VAL A 116 -24.36 -11.09 3.23
C VAL A 116 -23.40 -11.84 2.32
N ALA A 117 -22.12 -11.59 2.45
CA ALA A 117 -21.07 -12.29 1.73
C ALA A 117 -20.03 -12.82 2.72
N VAL A 118 -19.59 -14.06 2.52
CA VAL A 118 -18.46 -14.63 3.26
C VAL A 118 -17.17 -14.14 2.65
N THR A 119 -16.25 -13.68 3.47
CA THR A 119 -14.90 -13.26 3.04
C THR A 119 -13.84 -14.04 3.81
N SER A 120 -12.73 -14.34 3.15
CA SER A 120 -11.61 -15.05 3.76
C SER A 120 -10.29 -14.56 3.19
N ARG A 121 -9.22 -14.66 4.01
CA ARG A 121 -7.85 -14.35 3.61
C ARG A 121 -6.89 -15.23 4.39
N ILE A 122 -6.09 -15.99 3.68
CA ILE A 122 -5.05 -16.85 4.25
C ILE A 122 -3.73 -16.44 3.61
N HIS A 123 -2.77 -16.01 4.44
CA HIS A 123 -1.38 -15.78 4.07
C HIS A 123 -0.49 -16.68 4.91
N TRP A 124 0.19 -17.60 4.27
CA TRP A 124 1.18 -18.45 4.92
C TRP A 124 2.55 -18.17 4.32
N ASP A 125 3.49 -17.80 5.19
CA ASP A 125 4.83 -17.37 4.86
C ASP A 125 5.84 -18.40 5.34
N VAL A 126 6.89 -18.62 4.56
CA VAL A 126 8.07 -19.39 4.94
C VAL A 126 9.30 -18.70 4.38
N GLY A 127 10.38 -18.65 5.15
CA GLY A 127 11.60 -17.99 4.69
C GLY A 127 12.75 -18.12 5.66
N GLY A 128 13.87 -17.53 5.29
CA GLY A 128 15.09 -17.56 6.08
C GLY A 128 15.94 -16.32 5.88
N TYR A 129 16.80 -16.08 6.85
CA TYR A 129 17.71 -14.94 6.92
C TYR A 129 19.16 -15.39 6.98
N ASP A 130 20.03 -14.71 6.22
CA ASP A 130 21.47 -14.65 6.47
C ASP A 130 21.75 -13.34 7.21
N TYR A 131 21.77 -13.41 8.55
CA TYR A 131 21.95 -12.25 9.44
C TYR A 131 23.40 -12.06 9.82
N ARG A 132 23.90 -10.83 9.63
CA ARG A 132 25.31 -10.45 9.87
C ARG A 132 25.34 -9.22 10.80
N PRO A 133 25.53 -9.43 12.13
CA PRO A 133 25.71 -8.30 13.05
C PRO A 133 27.05 -7.60 12.79
N ASP A 134 27.13 -6.31 13.08
CA ASP A 134 28.42 -5.61 13.15
C ASP A 134 29.30 -6.23 14.24
N THR A 135 30.60 -6.21 14.06
CA THR A 135 31.59 -6.83 14.97
C THR A 135 31.58 -6.23 16.37
N LYS A 136 31.09 -5.00 16.53
CA LYS A 136 30.94 -4.31 17.81
C LYS A 136 29.55 -4.53 18.44
N ASN A 137 28.66 -5.18 17.76
CA ASN A 137 27.35 -5.50 18.27
C ASN A 137 27.46 -6.65 19.27
N THR A 138 27.41 -6.32 20.55
CA THR A 138 27.40 -7.29 21.66
C THR A 138 25.98 -7.67 22.11
N VAL A 139 24.96 -7.04 21.52
CA VAL A 139 23.56 -7.36 21.80
C VAL A 139 23.23 -8.66 21.04
N PRO A 140 22.74 -9.71 21.72
CA PRO A 140 22.42 -10.98 21.08
C PRO A 140 21.10 -10.87 20.30
N GLN A 141 21.06 -9.99 19.29
CA GLN A 141 19.99 -9.95 18.32
C GLN A 141 20.29 -10.95 17.21
N ARG A 142 19.28 -11.64 16.76
CA ARG A 142 19.35 -12.62 15.68
C ARG A 142 18.06 -12.59 14.90
N LEU A 143 18.14 -12.80 13.61
CA LEU A 143 16.98 -13.11 12.76
C LEU A 143 17.01 -14.60 12.47
N ASP A 144 15.94 -15.30 12.78
CA ASP A 144 15.83 -16.73 12.61
C ASP A 144 14.92 -17.09 11.42
N ASP A 145 15.24 -18.22 10.81
CA ASP A 145 14.42 -18.84 9.77
C ASP A 145 13.12 -19.36 10.39
N GLY A 146 12.05 -19.38 9.60
CA GLY A 146 10.80 -19.89 10.12
C GLY A 146 9.64 -19.84 9.14
N GLU A 147 8.48 -20.13 9.68
CA GLU A 147 7.20 -20.03 9.02
C GLU A 147 6.23 -19.20 9.87
N ASN A 148 5.25 -18.63 9.21
CA ASN A 148 4.24 -17.82 9.88
C ASN A 148 2.90 -17.89 9.15
N LEU A 149 1.84 -18.23 9.87
CA LEU A 149 0.48 -18.00 9.39
C LEU A 149 0.14 -16.52 9.59
N ARG A 150 0.63 -15.69 8.67
CA ARG A 150 0.63 -14.23 8.78
C ARG A 150 -0.78 -13.65 8.90
N ARG A 151 -1.74 -14.20 8.14
CA ARG A 151 -3.16 -13.85 8.20
C ARG A 151 -4.00 -15.10 8.01
N ALA A 152 -5.01 -15.26 8.86
CA ALA A 152 -6.02 -16.31 8.75
C ALA A 152 -7.39 -15.70 9.06
N ARG A 153 -7.86 -14.84 8.16
CA ARG A 153 -9.06 -14.03 8.35
C ARG A 153 -10.26 -14.74 7.77
N ILE A 154 -11.36 -14.76 8.51
CA ILE A 154 -12.67 -15.18 8.03
C ILE A 154 -13.73 -14.24 8.60
N GLY A 155 -14.77 -13.96 7.84
CA GLY A 155 -15.83 -13.10 8.30
C GLY A 155 -16.96 -12.94 7.31
N VAL A 156 -17.83 -12.02 7.64
CA VAL A 156 -18.94 -11.62 6.81
C VAL A 156 -18.92 -10.12 6.56
N ILE A 157 -19.22 -9.76 5.33
CA ILE A 157 -19.44 -8.38 4.93
C ILE A 157 -20.82 -8.30 4.26
N GLY A 158 -21.45 -7.16 4.32
CA GLY A 158 -22.76 -7.05 3.69
C GLY A 158 -23.38 -5.69 3.82
N LYS A 159 -24.66 -5.66 3.50
CA LYS A 159 -25.51 -4.48 3.67
C LYS A 159 -26.90 -4.87 4.13
N PHE A 160 -27.59 -3.93 4.75
CA PHE A 160 -29.01 -4.02 5.07
C PHE A 160 -29.70 -2.67 4.83
N LEU A 161 -30.99 -2.71 4.55
CA LEU A 161 -31.81 -1.53 4.21
C LEU A 161 -31.18 -0.67 3.10
N GLY A 162 -30.45 -1.30 2.18
CA GLY A 162 -29.83 -0.66 1.01
C GLY A 162 -28.55 0.13 1.28
N ASP A 163 -28.57 1.04 2.23
CA ASP A 163 -27.50 2.03 2.46
C ASP A 163 -26.61 1.73 3.67
N TRP A 164 -26.98 0.82 4.54
CA TRP A 164 -26.20 0.42 5.70
C TRP A 164 -25.28 -0.74 5.35
N ASN A 165 -23.96 -0.52 5.44
CA ASN A 165 -22.97 -1.56 5.21
C ASN A 165 -22.33 -1.98 6.53
N TYR A 166 -21.92 -3.25 6.62
CA TYR A 166 -21.28 -3.81 7.80
C TYR A 166 -20.18 -4.78 7.43
N ALA A 167 -19.25 -4.94 8.34
CA ALA A 167 -18.29 -6.03 8.31
C ALA A 167 -18.11 -6.59 9.72
N LEU A 168 -17.91 -7.90 9.81
CA LEU A 168 -17.41 -8.59 10.98
C LEU A 168 -16.39 -9.62 10.51
N ILE A 169 -15.12 -9.33 10.74
CA ILE A 169 -13.99 -10.17 10.31
C ILE A 169 -13.11 -10.45 11.51
N TYR A 170 -12.76 -11.71 11.69
CA TYR A 170 -11.85 -12.16 12.73
C TYR A 170 -10.56 -12.71 12.11
N ASP A 171 -9.41 -12.34 12.68
CA ASP A 171 -8.09 -12.84 12.29
C ASP A 171 -7.58 -13.84 13.33
N PHE A 172 -7.33 -15.07 12.88
CA PHE A 172 -6.72 -16.16 13.65
C PHE A 172 -5.22 -16.26 13.40
N GLY A 173 -4.66 -15.37 12.58
CA GLY A 173 -3.24 -15.32 12.26
C GLY A 173 -2.40 -14.91 13.47
N GLY A 174 -1.24 -15.52 13.64
CA GLY A 174 -0.42 -15.39 14.84
C GLY A 174 0.52 -14.20 14.88
N SER A 175 0.49 -13.29 13.90
CA SER A 175 1.52 -12.26 13.78
C SER A 175 1.01 -10.87 13.43
N SER A 176 -0.22 -10.57 13.81
CA SER A 176 -0.74 -9.21 13.68
C SER A 176 0.09 -8.25 14.53
N ASP A 177 0.48 -7.14 13.94
CA ASP A 177 1.42 -6.21 14.57
C ASP A 177 0.81 -5.37 15.72
N GLY A 178 -0.49 -5.35 15.86
CA GLY A 178 -1.20 -4.46 16.78
C GLY A 178 -1.61 -5.02 18.12
N PHE A 179 -1.47 -6.32 18.36
CA PHE A 179 -2.02 -6.95 19.56
C PHE A 179 -1.03 -7.14 20.71
N GLY A 180 0.17 -6.76 20.52
CA GLY A 180 1.16 -6.86 21.56
C GLY A 180 1.24 -5.57 22.35
N GLY A 181 0.43 -5.38 23.34
CA GLY A 181 0.90 -4.62 24.48
C GLY A 181 2.24 -5.24 24.87
N THR A 182 3.33 -4.48 24.79
CA THR A 182 4.62 -4.89 25.33
C THR A 182 4.52 -4.93 26.84
N ALA A 183 3.85 -5.94 27.39
CA ALA A 183 4.00 -6.29 28.77
C ALA A 183 5.37 -6.95 28.91
N SER A 184 6.40 -6.14 29.03
CA SER A 184 7.67 -6.56 29.59
C SER A 184 7.45 -6.77 31.08
N GLU A 185 6.96 -7.93 31.46
CA GLU A 185 7.09 -8.36 32.86
C GLU A 185 8.43 -9.07 33.04
N ALA A 186 9.25 -8.50 33.86
CA ALA A 186 10.37 -9.15 34.55
C ALA A 186 11.31 -9.97 33.66
N GLY A 187 11.82 -9.39 32.59
CA GLY A 187 12.95 -9.99 31.85
C GLY A 187 12.64 -11.25 31.04
N VAL A 188 11.37 -11.60 30.83
CA VAL A 188 10.96 -12.65 29.91
C VAL A 188 10.56 -11.98 28.59
N PRO A 189 11.21 -12.30 27.46
CA PRO A 189 10.76 -11.84 26.15
C PRO A 189 9.34 -12.32 25.90
N VAL A 190 8.40 -11.41 25.73
CA VAL A 190 6.95 -11.70 25.58
C VAL A 190 6.62 -12.51 24.31
N GLY A 191 7.59 -12.73 23.45
CA GLY A 191 7.48 -13.60 22.27
C GLY A 191 7.46 -15.11 22.54
N PHE A 192 7.55 -15.55 23.80
CA PHE A 192 7.65 -16.97 24.17
C PHE A 192 6.56 -17.50 25.10
N LEU A 193 5.43 -16.83 25.23
CA LEU A 193 4.31 -17.47 25.87
C LEU A 193 3.72 -18.51 24.93
N PRO A 194 3.75 -19.83 25.28
CA PRO A 194 3.04 -20.84 24.52
C PRO A 194 1.56 -20.48 24.49
N GLY A 195 1.04 -20.13 23.33
CA GLY A 195 -0.35 -19.69 23.15
C GLY A 195 -0.57 -18.22 22.89
N GLY A 196 0.48 -17.41 22.78
CA GLY A 196 0.39 -15.98 22.43
C GLY A 196 0.16 -15.70 20.95
N ALA A 197 -0.63 -16.52 20.27
CA ALA A 197 -1.15 -16.15 18.97
C ALA A 197 -2.06 -14.95 19.17
N VAL A 198 -1.68 -13.81 18.60
CA VAL A 198 -2.49 -12.61 18.65
C VAL A 198 -3.59 -12.74 17.63
N SER A 199 -4.72 -13.22 18.06
CA SER A 199 -5.94 -13.28 17.27
C SER A 199 -6.91 -12.21 17.72
N GLY A 200 -7.69 -11.65 16.83
CA GLY A 200 -8.64 -10.64 17.20
C GLY A 200 -9.62 -10.21 16.12
N VAL A 201 -10.51 -9.32 16.52
CA VAL A 201 -11.48 -8.72 15.62
C VAL A 201 -10.74 -7.73 14.72
N GLU A 202 -10.60 -8.08 13.45
CA GLU A 202 -10.03 -7.22 12.42
C GLU A 202 -10.94 -6.06 12.08
N ASN A 203 -12.19 -6.39 11.73
CA ASN A 203 -13.23 -5.42 11.43
C ASN A 203 -14.52 -5.76 12.19
N ALA A 204 -15.11 -4.77 12.82
CA ALA A 204 -16.44 -4.83 13.38
C ALA A 204 -17.06 -3.44 13.30
N TYR A 205 -17.59 -3.08 12.15
CA TYR A 205 -18.07 -1.72 11.92
C TYR A 205 -19.42 -1.67 11.20
N LEU A 206 -20.03 -0.49 11.32
CA LEU A 206 -21.19 -0.07 10.59
C LEU A 206 -20.85 1.18 9.76
N SER A 207 -21.34 1.22 8.51
CA SER A 207 -21.14 2.35 7.60
C SER A 207 -22.45 2.72 6.93
N TYR A 208 -22.82 4.01 6.93
CA TYR A 208 -23.97 4.54 6.23
C TYR A 208 -23.55 5.27 4.95
N THR A 209 -24.13 4.87 3.82
CA THR A 209 -23.75 5.36 2.49
C THR A 209 -24.92 5.99 1.70
N GLY A 210 -26.01 6.35 2.38
CA GLY A 210 -27.19 6.94 1.74
C GLY A 210 -27.02 8.37 1.24
N PHE A 211 -25.99 9.09 1.70
CA PHE A 211 -25.70 10.45 1.24
C PHE A 211 -24.77 10.45 0.02
N LYS A 212 -25.16 11.23 -1.00
CA LYS A 212 -24.39 11.35 -2.26
C LYS A 212 -24.11 12.83 -2.60
N PRO A 213 -23.43 13.58 -1.74
CA PRO A 213 -23.17 14.99 -1.96
C PRO A 213 -22.13 15.19 -3.09
N LEU A 214 -22.22 16.30 -3.80
CA LEU A 214 -21.24 16.75 -4.81
C LEU A 214 -20.94 15.70 -5.90
N GLY A 215 -21.92 14.86 -6.24
CA GLY A 215 -21.74 13.82 -7.26
C GLY A 215 -20.87 12.65 -6.82
N GLY A 216 -20.51 12.55 -5.55
CA GLY A 216 -19.73 11.46 -4.96
C GLY A 216 -20.55 10.66 -3.94
N GLN A 217 -19.92 9.65 -3.37
CA GLN A 217 -20.44 8.82 -2.28
C GLN A 217 -19.85 9.30 -0.96
N LEU A 218 -20.69 9.56 0.04
CA LEU A 218 -20.27 9.79 1.43
C LEU A 218 -20.53 8.51 2.23
N ALA A 219 -19.51 8.00 2.92
CA ALA A 219 -19.62 6.95 3.92
C ALA A 219 -19.35 7.55 5.30
N ILE A 220 -20.29 7.41 6.22
CA ILE A 220 -20.12 7.73 7.65
C ILE A 220 -19.99 6.39 8.36
N GLU A 221 -18.90 6.17 9.07
CA GLU A 221 -18.55 4.84 9.57
C GLU A 221 -17.96 4.88 10.97
N GLY A 222 -18.20 3.83 11.74
CA GLY A 222 -17.70 3.71 13.10
C GLY A 222 -17.69 2.27 13.58
N GLY A 223 -16.75 1.99 14.47
CA GLY A 223 -16.48 0.67 15.03
C GLY A 223 -14.99 0.34 15.02
N ILE A 224 -14.67 -0.94 14.83
CA ILE A 224 -13.30 -1.42 14.62
C ILE A 224 -13.04 -1.44 13.11
N LEU A 225 -12.13 -0.61 12.66
CA LEU A 225 -11.88 -0.30 11.26
C LEU A 225 -10.40 -0.57 10.88
N ASP A 226 -10.19 -0.91 9.63
CA ASP A 226 -8.93 -0.78 8.92
C ASP A 226 -9.00 0.56 8.17
N LEU A 227 -8.26 1.55 8.65
CA LEU A 227 -8.41 2.94 8.21
C LEU A 227 -7.59 3.20 6.95
N PRO A 228 -8.20 3.64 5.84
CA PRO A 228 -7.49 3.89 4.58
C PRO A 228 -6.69 5.20 4.60
N ILE A 229 -5.93 5.41 5.66
CA ILE A 229 -4.98 6.51 5.82
C ILE A 229 -3.61 5.99 5.37
N THR A 230 -2.92 6.69 4.51
CA THR A 230 -1.79 6.30 3.67
C THR A 230 -2.22 5.45 2.46
N LEU A 231 -1.49 5.54 1.36
CA LEU A 231 -1.75 4.73 0.16
C LEU A 231 -1.45 3.24 0.41
N GLY A 232 -0.38 2.96 1.18
CA GLY A 232 -0.01 1.60 1.54
C GLY A 232 -1.08 0.91 2.37
N GLU A 233 -1.77 1.62 3.29
CA GLU A 233 -2.86 1.04 4.08
C GLU A 233 -4.16 0.92 3.29
N ALA A 234 -4.48 1.92 2.47
CA ALA A 234 -5.62 1.89 1.55
C ALA A 234 -5.51 0.77 0.49
N THR A 235 -4.30 0.30 0.21
CA THR A 235 -4.05 -0.88 -0.62
C THR A 235 -4.24 -2.15 0.21
N SER A 236 -5.23 -2.96 -0.15
CA SER A 236 -5.48 -4.23 0.53
C SER A 236 -4.22 -5.08 0.62
N SER A 237 -3.98 -5.76 1.74
CA SER A 237 -2.87 -6.70 1.88
C SER A 237 -2.93 -7.89 0.90
N ASN A 238 -4.06 -8.11 0.22
CA ASN A 238 -4.15 -9.04 -0.91
C ASN A 238 -3.51 -8.49 -2.18
N ASP A 239 -3.35 -7.18 -2.29
CA ASP A 239 -3.02 -6.46 -3.51
C ASP A 239 -1.62 -5.83 -3.49
N ILE A 240 -0.96 -5.76 -2.33
CA ILE A 240 0.41 -5.23 -2.20
C ILE A 240 1.41 -6.03 -3.04
N LEU A 241 2.45 -5.35 -3.55
CA LEU A 241 3.46 -5.97 -4.45
C LEU A 241 4.38 -6.95 -3.73
N PHE A 242 4.69 -6.71 -2.47
CA PHE A 242 5.60 -7.50 -1.63
C PHE A 242 4.84 -8.13 -0.47
N MET A 243 5.45 -9.10 0.20
CA MET A 243 4.83 -9.83 1.30
C MET A 243 4.41 -8.90 2.44
N GLU A 244 5.23 -7.86 2.71
CA GLU A 244 4.94 -6.86 3.74
C GLU A 244 5.10 -5.44 3.19
N ARG A 245 4.45 -4.48 3.86
CA ARG A 245 4.58 -3.06 3.61
C ARG A 245 5.98 -2.56 4.02
N ALA A 246 6.38 -1.38 3.54
CA ALA A 246 7.63 -0.75 3.94
C ALA A 246 7.58 -0.30 5.40
N SER A 247 8.70 -0.38 6.11
CA SER A 247 8.78 -0.02 7.54
C SER A 247 8.33 1.41 7.84
N SER A 248 8.64 2.35 6.96
CA SER A 248 8.19 3.75 7.10
C SER A 248 6.66 3.87 7.05
N GLN A 249 6.00 3.10 6.19
CA GLN A 249 4.54 3.08 6.08
C GLN A 249 3.92 2.39 7.30
N VAL A 250 4.47 1.25 7.74
CA VAL A 250 3.99 0.55 8.95
C VAL A 250 4.05 1.47 10.16
N ILE A 251 5.18 2.16 10.39
CA ILE A 251 5.33 3.09 11.51
C ILE A 251 4.35 4.27 11.39
N ALA A 252 4.12 4.79 10.17
CA ALA A 252 3.18 5.89 9.95
C ALA A 252 1.74 5.50 10.27
N SER A 253 1.30 4.31 9.84
CA SER A 253 -0.07 3.85 10.09
C SER A 253 -0.27 3.43 11.56
N THR A 254 0.66 2.69 12.17
CA THR A 254 0.49 2.15 13.53
C THR A 254 0.36 3.22 14.61
N MET A 255 0.81 4.44 14.37
CA MET A 255 0.77 5.50 15.38
C MET A 255 -0.68 5.83 15.83
N VAL A 256 -1.62 5.99 14.92
CA VAL A 256 -3.03 6.32 15.23
C VAL A 256 -4.06 5.72 14.27
N ALA A 257 -3.63 5.08 13.20
CA ALA A 257 -4.47 4.40 12.21
C ALA A 257 -4.20 2.89 12.26
N ASP A 258 -4.05 2.21 11.12
CA ASP A 258 -3.77 0.78 11.04
C ASP A 258 -4.98 -0.14 11.24
N ASP A 259 -4.77 -1.42 11.07
CA ASP A 259 -5.72 -2.51 11.31
C ASP A 259 -6.24 -2.49 12.78
N PHE A 260 -7.42 -3.00 13.02
CA PHE A 260 -8.01 -3.24 14.36
C PHE A 260 -8.25 -1.98 15.20
N ARG A 261 -8.34 -0.81 14.57
CA ARG A 261 -8.45 0.47 15.26
C ARG A 261 -9.90 0.82 15.61
N SER A 262 -10.16 1.18 16.86
CA SER A 262 -11.41 1.83 17.25
C SER A 262 -11.48 3.22 16.64
N ALA A 263 -12.50 3.50 15.84
CA ALA A 263 -12.60 4.79 15.16
C ALA A 263 -14.04 5.16 14.78
N ILE A 264 -14.26 6.46 14.62
CA ILE A 264 -15.45 7.05 14.00
C ILE A 264 -15.03 8.14 13.04
N GLY A 265 -15.63 8.19 11.86
CA GLY A 265 -15.30 9.19 10.87
C GLY A 265 -16.14 9.10 9.62
N ALA A 266 -15.65 9.75 8.58
CA ALA A 266 -16.30 9.74 7.28
C ALA A 266 -15.27 9.83 6.16
N ARG A 267 -15.65 9.26 5.02
CA ARG A 267 -14.93 9.42 3.75
C ARG A 267 -15.90 9.75 2.64
N TRP A 268 -15.48 10.63 1.80
CA TRP A 268 -16.18 10.99 0.57
C TRP A 268 -15.29 10.67 -0.63
N PHE A 269 -15.88 10.12 -1.67
CA PHE A 269 -15.15 9.81 -2.90
C PHE A 269 -16.06 9.88 -4.14
N ASN A 270 -15.45 10.16 -5.26
CA ASN A 270 -16.00 10.01 -6.61
C ASN A 270 -14.98 9.29 -7.51
N ASP A 271 -15.17 9.32 -8.82
CA ASP A 271 -14.26 8.64 -9.76
C ASP A 271 -12.84 9.26 -9.80
N VAL A 272 -12.64 10.47 -9.26
CA VAL A 272 -11.38 11.22 -9.35
C VAL A 272 -10.78 11.49 -7.98
N LEU A 273 -11.60 11.96 -7.02
CA LEU A 273 -11.14 12.46 -5.73
C LEU A 273 -11.66 11.61 -4.58
N TRP A 274 -10.87 11.52 -3.55
CA TRP A 274 -11.16 10.90 -2.27
C TRP A 274 -10.71 11.83 -1.13
N ALA A 275 -11.51 11.96 -0.09
CA ALA A 275 -11.15 12.67 1.13
C ALA A 275 -11.80 11.98 2.33
N GLY A 276 -11.05 11.74 3.40
CA GLY A 276 -11.56 11.12 4.61
C GLY A 276 -10.87 11.63 5.86
N GLY A 277 -11.59 11.53 6.99
CA GLY A 277 -11.07 11.91 8.29
C GLY A 277 -11.75 11.12 9.41
N TYR A 278 -10.95 10.76 10.43
CA TYR A 278 -11.35 9.88 11.52
C TYR A 278 -10.79 10.40 12.84
N VAL A 279 -11.59 10.25 13.89
CA VAL A 279 -11.12 10.27 15.28
C VAL A 279 -10.90 8.82 15.70
N THR A 280 -9.74 8.54 16.29
CA THR A 280 -9.30 7.18 16.58
C THR A 280 -9.03 6.99 18.07
N GLY A 281 -9.39 5.84 18.55
CA GLY A 281 -9.06 5.33 19.87
C GLY A 281 -7.91 4.31 19.82
N PRO A 282 -7.81 3.43 20.82
CA PRO A 282 -6.82 2.36 20.86
C PRO A 282 -7.10 1.25 19.83
N THR A 283 -6.12 0.36 19.64
CA THR A 283 -6.33 -0.91 18.95
C THR A 283 -7.23 -1.84 19.77
N THR A 284 -7.95 -2.72 19.09
CA THR A 284 -8.81 -3.73 19.74
C THR A 284 -8.00 -4.61 20.69
N GLY A 285 -8.59 -4.97 21.82
CA GLY A 285 -8.00 -5.88 22.81
C GLY A 285 -7.18 -5.19 23.90
N GLN A 286 -7.00 -3.88 23.83
CA GLN A 286 -6.50 -3.12 24.98
C GLN A 286 -7.61 -2.99 26.03
N VAL A 287 -7.30 -3.33 27.26
CA VAL A 287 -8.25 -3.27 28.39
C VAL A 287 -7.93 -2.06 29.23
N HIS A 288 -8.94 -1.22 29.45
CA HIS A 288 -8.84 -0.07 30.35
C HIS A 288 -9.22 -0.49 31.75
N SER A 289 -8.38 -0.22 32.73
CA SER A 289 -8.71 -0.46 34.12
C SER A 289 -7.84 0.39 35.04
N ALA A 290 -8.48 1.21 35.87
CA ALA A 290 -7.85 1.90 36.97
C ALA A 290 -7.49 0.94 38.11
N SER A 291 -7.93 -0.32 38.08
CA SER A 291 -7.55 -1.32 39.06
C SER A 291 -6.21 -1.96 38.71
N SER A 292 -5.50 -2.43 39.72
CA SER A 292 -4.21 -3.11 39.60
C SER A 292 -4.32 -4.51 38.96
N THR A 293 -4.97 -4.62 37.82
CA THR A 293 -4.90 -5.83 36.99
C THR A 293 -3.53 -5.93 36.38
N ASN A 294 -3.02 -7.10 36.26
CA ASN A 294 -1.73 -7.37 35.66
C ASN A 294 -1.91 -7.79 34.17
N PRO A 295 -1.39 -7.04 33.18
CA PRO A 295 -0.62 -5.79 33.34
C PRO A 295 -1.50 -4.61 33.79
N PRO A 296 -0.90 -3.58 34.44
CA PRO A 296 -1.64 -2.40 34.86
C PRO A 296 -2.32 -1.74 33.67
N GLY A 297 -3.53 -1.23 33.90
CA GLY A 297 -4.29 -0.51 32.87
C GLY A 297 -3.55 0.70 32.34
N THR A 298 -3.83 1.03 31.12
CA THR A 298 -3.44 2.30 30.50
C THR A 298 -4.70 3.08 30.21
N THR A 299 -4.60 4.42 30.18
CA THR A 299 -5.68 5.26 29.67
C THR A 299 -5.91 5.02 28.19
N GLU A 300 -7.07 5.47 27.72
CA GLU A 300 -7.36 5.42 26.27
C GLU A 300 -6.46 6.39 25.49
N GLN A 301 -6.01 5.92 24.35
CA GLN A 301 -5.38 6.77 23.34
C GLN A 301 -6.44 7.58 22.61
N LEU A 302 -6.17 8.85 22.36
CA LEU A 302 -6.95 9.67 21.44
C LEU A 302 -6.09 10.13 20.28
N GLY A 303 -6.55 9.85 19.07
CA GLY A 303 -5.90 10.28 17.85
C GLY A 303 -6.87 10.84 16.82
N ALA A 304 -6.33 11.39 15.76
CA ALA A 304 -7.07 11.76 14.56
C ALA A 304 -6.21 11.49 13.32
N ALA A 305 -6.86 11.13 12.22
CA ALA A 305 -6.17 10.90 10.95
C ALA A 305 -7.01 11.44 9.80
N VAL A 306 -6.34 12.03 8.80
CA VAL A 306 -6.96 12.58 7.60
C VAL A 306 -6.15 12.19 6.37
N ARG A 307 -6.83 11.99 5.24
CA ARG A 307 -6.19 11.78 3.94
C ARG A 307 -7.00 12.44 2.83
N VAL A 308 -6.31 13.03 1.87
CA VAL A 308 -6.89 13.55 0.62
C VAL A 308 -6.07 13.00 -0.52
N ALA A 309 -6.71 12.34 -1.47
CA ALA A 309 -6.03 11.68 -2.56
C ALA A 309 -6.92 11.61 -3.82
N GLY A 310 -6.34 11.26 -4.95
CA GLY A 310 -7.13 11.08 -6.16
C GLY A 310 -6.35 10.69 -7.39
N GLN A 311 -7.08 10.23 -8.39
CA GLN A 311 -6.55 9.92 -9.72
C GLN A 311 -6.56 11.20 -10.58
N VAL A 312 -5.48 11.99 -10.48
CA VAL A 312 -5.37 13.33 -11.09
C VAL A 312 -5.25 13.29 -12.61
N LEU A 313 -4.76 12.18 -13.16
CA LEU A 313 -4.71 11.92 -14.59
C LEU A 313 -5.15 10.48 -14.85
N SER A 314 -5.97 10.26 -15.88
CA SER A 314 -6.34 8.94 -16.34
C SER A 314 -6.70 8.93 -17.81
N GLY A 315 -6.44 7.81 -18.47
CA GLY A 315 -6.76 7.59 -19.86
C GLY A 315 -6.56 6.13 -20.26
N PRO A 316 -6.77 5.80 -21.53
CA PRO A 316 -6.56 4.44 -22.02
C PRO A 316 -5.11 3.98 -21.78
N GLY A 317 -4.92 3.06 -20.82
CA GLY A 317 -3.64 2.45 -20.50
C GLY A 317 -2.72 3.27 -19.60
N TYR A 318 -3.15 4.37 -19.00
CA TYR A 318 -2.35 5.10 -18.02
C TYR A 318 -3.21 5.72 -16.92
N SER A 319 -2.60 5.91 -15.76
CA SER A 319 -3.17 6.65 -14.64
C SER A 319 -2.07 7.27 -13.79
N LEU A 320 -2.39 8.38 -13.12
CA LEU A 320 -1.56 9.00 -12.10
C LEU A 320 -2.41 9.35 -10.90
N HIS A 321 -1.99 8.88 -9.75
CA HIS A 321 -2.56 9.14 -8.43
C HIS A 321 -1.60 10.02 -7.65
N LEU A 322 -2.13 11.02 -6.94
CA LEU A 322 -1.43 11.84 -5.95
C LEU A 322 -2.28 11.94 -4.69
N GLY A 323 -1.62 12.05 -3.55
CA GLY A 323 -2.31 12.29 -2.29
C GLY A 323 -1.38 12.75 -1.18
N ALA A 324 -1.99 13.07 -0.06
CA ALA A 324 -1.33 13.44 1.18
C ALA A 324 -2.19 13.03 2.38
N ASP A 325 -1.52 12.70 3.47
CA ASP A 325 -2.14 12.30 4.71
C ASP A 325 -1.49 12.99 5.92
N ALA A 326 -2.22 13.00 7.02
CA ALA A 326 -1.69 13.40 8.31
C ALA A 326 -2.37 12.62 9.43
N SER A 327 -1.58 12.24 10.43
CA SER A 327 -2.02 11.53 11.62
C SER A 327 -1.53 12.25 12.87
N PHE A 328 -2.38 12.33 13.89
CA PHE A 328 -2.15 13.07 15.11
C PHE A 328 -2.44 12.19 16.32
N LEU A 329 -1.43 11.87 17.11
CA LEU A 329 -1.58 11.35 18.45
C LEU A 329 -1.80 12.54 19.39
N ILE A 330 -3.05 12.79 19.75
CA ILE A 330 -3.48 13.99 20.50
C ILE A 330 -3.29 13.77 21.99
N ASP A 331 -3.68 12.58 22.48
CA ASP A 331 -3.55 12.17 23.87
C ASP A 331 -2.92 10.78 23.88
N PRO A 332 -1.62 10.67 24.19
CA PRO A 332 -0.94 9.38 24.28
C PRO A 332 -1.48 8.56 25.46
N PRO A 333 -1.55 7.23 25.34
CA PRO A 333 -1.92 6.41 26.47
C PRO A 333 -0.87 6.54 27.59
N HIS A 334 -1.30 6.76 28.82
CA HIS A 334 -0.41 6.80 29.97
C HIS A 334 -0.67 5.63 30.93
N ASN A 335 0.37 5.17 31.57
CA ASN A 335 0.26 4.17 32.63
C ASN A 335 -0.41 4.78 33.85
N GLU A 336 -1.56 4.27 34.27
CA GLU A 336 -2.36 4.84 35.38
C GLU A 336 -1.66 4.80 36.75
N ILE A 337 -0.66 3.93 36.91
CA ILE A 337 0.08 3.83 38.18
C ILE A 337 1.25 4.80 38.21
N THR A 338 2.00 4.89 37.12
CA THR A 338 3.24 5.68 37.05
C THR A 338 3.04 7.05 36.41
N GLY A 339 1.92 7.28 35.72
CA GLY A 339 1.67 8.46 34.91
C GLY A 339 2.60 8.58 33.68
N ALA A 340 3.29 7.50 33.33
CA ALA A 340 4.25 7.53 32.24
C ALA A 340 3.53 7.56 30.88
N GLU A 341 3.76 8.62 30.12
CA GLU A 341 3.35 8.76 28.73
C GLU A 341 4.53 8.38 27.83
N THR A 342 4.39 7.32 27.07
CA THR A 342 5.47 6.82 26.20
C THR A 342 5.00 6.51 24.81
N LEU A 343 5.89 6.71 23.82
CA LEU A 343 5.71 6.29 22.45
C LEU A 343 6.94 5.50 21.99
N THR A 344 6.72 4.39 21.32
CA THR A 344 7.78 3.63 20.66
C THR A 344 7.50 3.58 19.17
N LEU A 345 8.48 4.02 18.37
CA LEU A 345 8.48 3.83 16.93
C LEU A 345 9.48 2.70 16.62
N ALA A 346 9.02 1.63 16.04
CA ALA A 346 9.85 0.46 15.78
C ALA A 346 9.24 -0.38 14.65
N ASP A 347 10.08 -1.11 13.92
CA ASP A 347 9.62 -2.12 12.98
C ASP A 347 10.64 -3.23 12.76
N ARG A 348 10.16 -4.31 12.15
CA ARG A 348 10.90 -5.51 11.74
C ARG A 348 11.48 -5.32 10.33
N PRO A 349 12.33 -6.25 9.86
CA PRO A 349 12.89 -6.24 8.49
C PRO A 349 11.88 -6.59 7.39
N GLU A 350 10.76 -5.92 7.26
CA GLU A 350 9.75 -6.07 6.17
C GLU A 350 9.41 -7.53 5.78
N LEU A 351 9.60 -8.44 6.73
CA LEU A 351 9.12 -9.82 6.77
C LEU A 351 8.63 -10.12 8.18
N ARG A 352 7.65 -11.01 8.32
CA ARG A 352 7.00 -11.32 9.61
C ARG A 352 7.22 -12.75 10.05
N ILE A 353 8.31 -13.39 9.60
CA ILE A 353 8.72 -14.74 10.04
C ILE A 353 9.54 -14.71 11.32
N ASP A 354 10.21 -13.61 11.62
CA ASP A 354 10.93 -13.36 12.86
C ASP A 354 10.38 -12.10 13.56
N PRO A 355 10.20 -12.09 14.89
CA PRO A 355 9.63 -10.94 15.64
C PRO A 355 10.64 -9.82 15.91
N THR A 356 11.92 -9.99 15.63
CA THR A 356 12.99 -9.06 16.01
C THR A 356 12.87 -7.73 15.30
N GLN A 357 12.81 -6.64 16.07
CA GLN A 357 12.82 -5.27 15.57
C GLN A 357 14.27 -4.75 15.52
N LEU A 358 14.81 -4.55 14.32
CA LEU A 358 16.18 -4.05 14.16
C LEU A 358 16.27 -2.54 14.39
N ILE A 359 15.22 -1.80 14.03
CA ILE A 359 15.10 -0.37 14.32
C ILE A 359 14.04 -0.14 15.40
N SER A 360 14.40 0.68 16.39
CA SER A 360 13.47 1.05 17.47
C SER A 360 14.01 2.27 18.21
N THR A 361 13.14 3.25 18.44
CA THR A 361 13.45 4.40 19.32
C THR A 361 13.62 3.99 20.78
N GLY A 362 13.17 2.77 21.13
CA GLY A 362 12.82 2.47 22.52
C GLY A 362 11.64 3.33 22.99
N ALA A 363 11.32 3.24 24.26
CA ALA A 363 10.26 4.06 24.86
C ALA A 363 10.71 5.53 24.97
N ILE A 364 10.19 6.39 24.10
CA ILE A 364 10.34 7.85 24.21
C ILE A 364 9.47 8.28 25.39
N ALA A 365 10.07 8.84 26.43
CA ALA A 365 9.36 9.24 27.64
C ALA A 365 8.79 10.67 27.56
N ASN A 366 7.74 10.93 28.35
CA ASN A 366 7.06 12.21 28.51
C ASN A 366 6.49 12.75 27.19
N VAL A 367 5.96 11.89 26.35
CA VAL A 367 5.34 12.28 25.09
C VAL A 367 4.03 13.01 25.35
N SER A 368 3.92 14.25 24.92
CA SER A 368 2.68 15.02 25.02
C SER A 368 1.80 14.92 23.79
N SER A 369 2.41 14.73 22.63
CA SER A 369 1.71 14.47 21.36
C SER A 369 2.70 13.98 20.31
N ALA A 370 2.18 13.39 19.22
CA ALA A 370 2.99 13.08 18.05
C ALA A 370 2.20 13.35 16.77
N GLN A 371 2.90 13.67 15.69
CA GLN A 371 2.32 13.90 14.38
C GLN A 371 3.11 13.16 13.31
N ASN A 372 2.39 12.68 12.31
CA ASN A 372 2.94 12.15 11.08
C ASN A 372 2.29 12.86 9.89
N TYR A 373 3.09 13.21 8.90
CA TYR A 373 2.64 13.78 7.62
C TYR A 373 3.16 12.91 6.50
N GLY A 374 2.28 12.55 5.56
CA GLY A 374 2.61 11.70 4.42
C GLY A 374 2.34 12.39 3.08
N ALA A 375 3.16 12.07 2.09
CA ALA A 375 2.94 12.39 0.69
C ALA A 375 3.00 11.12 -0.14
N GLU A 376 2.09 10.96 -1.10
CA GLU A 376 1.94 9.74 -1.86
C GLU A 376 1.82 9.98 -3.36
N ILE A 377 2.39 9.08 -4.13
CA ILE A 377 2.30 9.04 -5.59
C ILE A 377 2.20 7.60 -6.06
N ALA A 378 1.34 7.35 -7.05
CA ALA A 378 1.29 6.07 -7.75
C ALA A 378 0.77 6.23 -9.17
N GLY A 379 1.00 5.23 -10.02
CA GLY A 379 0.47 5.28 -11.36
C GLY A 379 0.73 4.03 -12.17
N THR A 380 0.06 3.96 -13.32
CA THR A 380 0.19 2.87 -14.29
C THR A 380 0.50 3.41 -15.67
N TYR A 381 1.26 2.64 -16.45
CA TYR A 381 1.40 2.82 -17.88
C TYR A 381 1.44 1.44 -18.57
N GLY A 382 0.30 1.02 -19.11
CA GLY A 382 0.12 -0.36 -19.55
C GLY A 382 0.39 -1.36 -18.41
N PRO A 383 1.27 -2.34 -18.61
CA PRO A 383 1.64 -3.32 -17.58
C PRO A 383 2.64 -2.80 -16.53
N PHE A 384 3.14 -1.58 -16.67
CA PHE A 384 4.03 -0.95 -15.71
C PHE A 384 3.21 -0.26 -14.61
N PHE A 385 3.58 -0.49 -13.34
CA PHE A 385 3.04 0.17 -12.15
C PHE A 385 4.17 0.74 -11.31
N PHE A 386 3.94 1.89 -10.68
CA PHE A 386 4.83 2.45 -9.67
C PHE A 386 4.03 3.03 -8.51
N GLN A 387 4.66 3.07 -7.34
CA GLN A 387 4.11 3.65 -6.11
C GLN A 387 5.24 4.11 -5.20
N GLY A 388 5.03 5.19 -4.47
CA GLY A 388 5.94 5.68 -3.46
C GLY A 388 5.23 6.56 -2.45
N GLU A 389 5.75 6.54 -1.22
CA GLU A 389 5.29 7.38 -0.12
C GLU A 389 6.49 7.85 0.68
N TYR A 390 6.38 9.04 1.28
CA TYR A 390 7.37 9.59 2.19
C TYR A 390 6.70 10.22 3.39
N TYR A 391 7.26 10.03 4.59
CA TYR A 391 6.68 10.39 5.87
C TYR A 391 7.63 11.19 6.72
N TRP A 392 7.08 12.18 7.44
CA TRP A 392 7.76 13.02 8.42
C TRP A 392 7.07 12.90 9.76
N PHE A 393 7.83 12.54 10.79
CA PHE A 393 7.33 12.32 12.15
C PHE A 393 7.86 13.39 13.09
N ASN A 394 6.99 13.93 13.90
CA ASN A 394 7.30 14.85 14.98
C ASN A 394 6.81 14.25 16.30
N VAL A 395 7.63 14.30 17.35
CA VAL A 395 7.23 13.86 18.69
C VAL A 395 7.50 14.98 19.69
N ASP A 396 6.43 15.53 20.25
CA ASP A 396 6.49 16.56 21.29
C ASP A 396 6.60 15.89 22.66
N ARG A 397 7.40 16.49 23.55
CA ARG A 397 7.65 15.95 24.89
C ARG A 397 7.50 17.04 25.95
N ASN A 398 6.91 16.67 27.07
CA ASN A 398 6.87 17.49 28.28
C ASN A 398 8.24 17.52 28.99
N ALA A 399 8.51 18.58 29.73
CA ALA A 399 9.66 18.61 30.63
C ALA A 399 9.50 17.55 31.73
N ALA A 400 10.57 16.85 32.07
CA ALA A 400 10.53 15.88 33.16
C ALA A 400 10.22 16.59 34.49
N THR A 401 9.31 16.04 35.29
CA THR A 401 8.96 16.55 36.61
C THR A 401 10.18 16.55 37.53
N GLY A 402 10.50 17.70 38.13
CA GLY A 402 11.61 17.83 39.08
C GLY A 402 12.95 18.30 38.51
N LEU A 403 13.04 18.52 37.20
CA LEU A 403 14.18 19.20 36.57
C LEU A 403 13.81 20.64 36.24
N PRO A 404 14.79 21.59 36.11
CA PRO A 404 14.49 22.91 35.58
C PRO A 404 13.73 22.78 34.27
N PRO A 405 12.79 23.70 33.92
CA PRO A 405 11.96 23.63 32.75
C PRO A 405 12.75 23.94 31.46
N ILE A 406 13.78 23.18 31.18
CA ILE A 406 14.35 23.08 29.86
C ILE A 406 13.42 22.12 29.14
N GLY A 407 12.50 22.67 28.34
CA GLY A 407 11.55 21.88 27.56
C GLY A 407 12.30 20.75 26.84
N ALA A 408 11.82 19.53 26.97
CA ALA A 408 12.41 18.43 26.22
C ALA A 408 12.28 18.75 24.73
N PRO A 409 13.36 18.70 23.96
CA PRO A 409 13.30 19.10 22.56
C PRO A 409 12.40 18.14 21.77
N ARG A 410 11.64 18.70 20.81
CA ARG A 410 10.88 17.92 19.82
C ARG A 410 11.84 17.00 19.07
N LEU A 411 11.40 15.77 18.83
CA LEU A 411 12.14 14.79 18.04
C LEU A 411 11.57 14.75 16.61
N TYR A 412 12.44 14.44 15.65
CA TYR A 412 12.11 14.35 14.24
C TYR A 412 12.64 13.03 13.68
N PHE A 413 11.78 12.33 12.95
CA PHE A 413 12.16 11.11 12.23
C PHE A 413 11.56 11.18 10.83
N ASP A 414 12.12 10.42 9.90
CA ASP A 414 11.59 10.37 8.55
C ASP A 414 11.90 9.05 7.85
N GLY A 415 11.13 8.77 6.83
CA GLY A 415 11.32 7.59 6.00
C GLY A 415 10.34 7.54 4.85
N GLY A 416 10.61 6.64 3.92
CA GLY A 416 9.77 6.47 2.76
C GLY A 416 10.16 5.27 1.94
N TYR A 417 9.42 5.02 0.88
CA TYR A 417 9.73 3.97 -0.08
C TYR A 417 9.35 4.38 -1.50
N ALA A 418 9.99 3.75 -2.45
CA ALA A 418 9.59 3.74 -3.84
C ALA A 418 9.63 2.31 -4.36
N GLN A 419 8.58 1.92 -5.08
CA GLN A 419 8.46 0.60 -5.68
C GLN A 419 7.91 0.68 -7.10
N ALA A 420 8.25 -0.31 -7.90
CA ALA A 420 7.74 -0.44 -9.24
C ALA A 420 7.58 -1.91 -9.60
N SER A 421 6.67 -2.19 -10.53
CA SER A 421 6.48 -3.53 -11.07
C SER A 421 6.18 -3.51 -12.56
N TYR A 422 6.36 -4.67 -13.18
CA TYR A 422 5.99 -4.93 -14.56
C TYR A 422 5.32 -6.29 -14.68
N VAL A 423 4.09 -6.28 -15.20
CA VAL A 423 3.30 -7.49 -15.42
C VAL A 423 3.71 -8.10 -16.76
N LEU A 424 4.45 -9.22 -16.70
CA LEU A 424 5.04 -9.88 -17.88
C LEU A 424 3.98 -10.41 -18.85
N THR A 425 2.80 -10.71 -18.36
CA THR A 425 1.66 -11.25 -19.12
C THR A 425 0.76 -10.15 -19.71
N GLY A 426 1.01 -8.88 -19.36
CA GLY A 426 0.41 -7.71 -20.00
C GLY A 426 -0.82 -7.13 -19.31
N GLU A 427 -1.26 -7.65 -18.17
CA GLU A 427 -2.33 -7.08 -17.37
C GLU A 427 -1.90 -5.75 -16.73
N THR A 428 -2.87 -4.96 -16.27
CA THR A 428 -2.65 -3.65 -15.66
C THR A 428 -3.34 -3.58 -14.30
N HIS A 429 -2.68 -2.99 -13.30
CA HIS A 429 -3.30 -2.63 -12.03
C HIS A 429 -4.44 -1.63 -12.25
N LYS A 430 -5.60 -1.91 -11.69
CA LYS A 430 -6.79 -1.06 -11.81
C LYS A 430 -6.92 -0.15 -10.60
N TYR A 431 -7.33 1.09 -10.84
CA TYR A 431 -7.61 2.02 -9.77
C TYR A 431 -8.93 1.71 -9.07
N ASN A 432 -8.95 1.85 -7.73
CA ASN A 432 -10.11 1.74 -6.86
C ASN A 432 -10.47 3.13 -6.30
N PRO A 433 -11.44 3.84 -6.85
CA PRO A 433 -11.81 5.17 -6.38
C PRO A 433 -12.32 5.17 -4.92
N ALA A 434 -12.95 4.10 -4.47
CA ALA A 434 -13.52 4.01 -3.11
C ALA A 434 -12.45 3.93 -2.00
N ALA A 435 -11.22 3.53 -2.34
CA ALA A 435 -10.08 3.52 -1.44
C ALA A 435 -8.99 4.51 -1.85
N ALA A 436 -9.09 5.12 -3.03
CA ALA A 436 -8.02 5.88 -3.68
C ALA A 436 -6.70 5.11 -3.68
N ALA A 437 -6.72 3.89 -4.22
CA ALA A 437 -5.59 2.95 -4.26
C ALA A 437 -5.71 2.04 -5.49
N TYR A 438 -4.77 1.13 -5.67
CA TYR A 438 -4.79 0.20 -6.79
C TYR A 438 -5.11 -1.23 -6.35
N TYR A 439 -5.88 -1.95 -7.16
CA TYR A 439 -6.10 -3.39 -7.01
C TYR A 439 -4.88 -4.18 -7.48
N GLY A 440 -4.73 -5.39 -6.96
CA GLY A 440 -3.84 -6.41 -7.49
C GLY A 440 -4.24 -6.88 -8.89
N ILE A 441 -3.42 -7.75 -9.47
CA ILE A 441 -3.65 -8.30 -10.79
C ILE A 441 -4.68 -9.43 -10.75
N VAL A 442 -5.64 -9.39 -11.68
CA VAL A 442 -6.51 -10.52 -11.99
C VAL A 442 -6.08 -11.07 -13.35
N PRO A 443 -5.61 -12.32 -13.43
CA PRO A 443 -5.14 -12.91 -14.69
C PRO A 443 -6.21 -12.91 -15.76
N ALA A 444 -5.86 -12.43 -16.95
CA ALA A 444 -6.73 -12.53 -18.13
C ALA A 444 -6.94 -14.00 -18.54
N ASN A 445 -5.91 -14.84 -18.34
CA ASN A 445 -5.92 -16.27 -18.59
C ASN A 445 -5.51 -17.03 -17.31
N PRO A 446 -6.44 -17.36 -16.41
CA PRO A 446 -6.13 -18.11 -15.19
C PRO A 446 -5.40 -19.41 -15.48
N PHE A 447 -4.54 -19.85 -14.56
CA PHE A 447 -3.81 -21.10 -14.70
C PHE A 447 -4.75 -22.28 -14.84
N SER A 448 -4.52 -23.11 -15.85
CA SER A 448 -5.27 -24.32 -16.10
C SER A 448 -4.42 -25.33 -16.88
N LEU A 449 -4.20 -26.48 -16.29
CA LEU A 449 -3.50 -27.59 -16.97
C LEU A 449 -4.26 -28.10 -18.21
N ALA A 450 -5.59 -28.06 -18.16
CA ALA A 450 -6.43 -28.49 -19.28
C ALA A 450 -6.65 -27.41 -20.34
N GLY A 451 -6.69 -26.14 -19.91
CA GLY A 451 -7.01 -24.98 -20.77
C GLY A 451 -5.79 -24.22 -21.30
N GLY A 452 -4.56 -24.58 -20.88
CA GLY A 452 -3.33 -23.95 -21.35
C GLY A 452 -3.08 -22.53 -20.82
N GLY A 453 -3.84 -22.06 -19.83
CA GLY A 453 -3.58 -20.78 -19.14
C GLY A 453 -2.42 -20.90 -18.15
N TRP A 454 -1.59 -19.84 -18.05
CA TRP A 454 -0.42 -19.80 -17.16
C TRP A 454 -0.60 -18.87 -15.95
N GLY A 455 -1.78 -18.24 -15.79
CA GLY A 455 -1.97 -17.17 -14.83
C GLY A 455 -1.26 -15.89 -15.26
N ALA A 456 -1.14 -14.92 -14.35
CA ALA A 456 -0.36 -13.70 -14.59
C ALA A 456 0.94 -13.72 -13.78
N TRP A 457 1.99 -13.13 -14.35
CA TRP A 457 3.32 -13.06 -13.76
C TRP A 457 3.77 -11.60 -13.67
N GLU A 458 4.27 -11.21 -12.51
CA GLU A 458 4.72 -9.85 -12.24
C GLU A 458 6.08 -9.87 -11.53
N ILE A 459 7.00 -9.05 -12.02
CA ILE A 459 8.27 -8.75 -11.34
C ILE A 459 8.19 -7.38 -10.69
N ALA A 460 8.78 -7.24 -9.51
CA ALA A 460 8.73 -6.00 -8.73
C ALA A 460 10.07 -5.70 -8.06
N GLY A 461 10.32 -4.40 -7.83
CA GLY A 461 11.46 -3.90 -7.07
C GLY A 461 11.01 -2.79 -6.12
N ARG A 462 11.60 -2.76 -4.91
CA ARG A 462 11.39 -1.70 -3.91
C ARG A 462 12.71 -1.30 -3.29
N VAL A 463 12.85 0.00 -3.02
CA VAL A 463 13.77 0.56 -2.04
C VAL A 463 12.95 1.24 -0.95
N SER A 464 13.25 0.94 0.30
CA SER A 464 12.63 1.56 1.47
C SER A 464 13.70 2.04 2.44
N THR A 465 13.42 3.11 3.15
CA THR A 465 14.28 3.63 4.21
C THR A 465 13.43 4.14 5.36
N MET A 466 13.93 3.95 6.59
CA MET A 466 13.38 4.55 7.81
C MET A 466 14.53 4.95 8.73
N ASP A 467 14.58 6.22 9.12
CA ASP A 467 15.57 6.75 10.07
C ASP A 467 14.89 7.10 11.39
N LEU A 468 15.24 6.37 12.44
CA LEU A 468 14.78 6.58 13.81
C LEU A 468 15.87 7.21 14.69
N ASN A 469 16.86 7.89 14.08
CA ASN A 469 17.86 8.64 14.80
C ASN A 469 17.50 10.13 14.84
N ASP A 470 17.60 10.72 16.00
CA ASP A 470 17.54 12.19 16.16
C ASP A 470 18.51 12.66 17.22
N ARG A 471 19.15 13.84 17.02
CA ARG A 471 20.04 14.49 17.98
C ARG A 471 21.17 13.59 18.47
N LEU A 472 21.75 12.75 17.62
CA LEU A 472 22.94 11.95 17.96
C LEU A 472 24.05 12.85 18.50
N GLY A 473 24.80 12.38 19.50
CA GLY A 473 25.81 13.14 20.22
C GLY A 473 25.26 13.92 21.43
N THR A 474 23.94 13.86 21.70
CA THR A 474 23.33 14.54 22.85
C THR A 474 22.64 13.57 23.82
N ALA A 475 22.56 13.93 25.10
CA ALA A 475 21.90 13.11 26.11
C ALA A 475 20.37 13.00 25.93
N THR A 476 19.77 13.88 25.13
CA THR A 476 18.34 13.89 24.84
C THR A 476 18.01 13.30 23.47
N GLY A 477 19.02 12.81 22.76
CA GLY A 477 18.88 12.21 21.44
C GLY A 477 18.38 10.77 21.47
N ILE A 478 17.97 10.31 20.32
CA ILE A 478 17.51 8.93 20.07
C ILE A 478 18.45 8.28 19.06
N ALA A 479 18.90 7.06 19.33
CA ALA A 479 19.68 6.21 18.45
C ALA A 479 18.84 4.97 18.07
N GLY A 480 17.72 5.19 17.37
CA GLY A 480 16.80 4.12 16.98
C GLY A 480 17.30 3.25 15.83
N GLY A 481 18.31 3.71 15.12
CA GLY A 481 18.88 3.10 13.93
C GLY A 481 18.23 3.62 12.65
N ARG A 482 18.93 3.39 11.52
CA ARG A 482 18.40 3.59 10.18
C ARG A 482 18.30 2.23 9.50
N GLN A 483 17.20 1.94 8.86
CA GLN A 483 17.03 0.72 8.07
C GLN A 483 16.85 1.10 6.61
N THR A 484 17.64 0.51 5.72
CA THR A 484 17.44 0.59 4.27
C THR A 484 17.32 -0.82 3.72
N ILE A 485 16.23 -1.11 3.01
CA ILE A 485 15.97 -2.42 2.44
C ILE A 485 15.73 -2.30 0.95
N TYR A 486 16.42 -3.15 0.18
CA TYR A 486 16.18 -3.38 -1.24
C TYR A 486 15.45 -4.71 -1.37
N THR A 487 14.29 -4.70 -2.02
CA THR A 487 13.47 -5.89 -2.20
C THR A 487 13.25 -6.17 -3.68
N ALA A 488 13.49 -7.40 -4.10
CA ALA A 488 13.07 -7.92 -5.39
C ALA A 488 11.94 -8.93 -5.19
N GLY A 489 10.91 -8.89 -6.03
CA GLY A 489 9.73 -9.74 -5.94
C GLY A 489 9.36 -10.39 -7.27
N LEU A 490 8.88 -11.63 -7.18
CA LEU A 490 8.21 -12.35 -8.26
C LEU A 490 6.85 -12.80 -7.75
N ASN A 491 5.80 -12.37 -8.43
CA ASN A 491 4.42 -12.68 -8.10
C ASN A 491 3.82 -13.56 -9.20
N TRP A 492 3.21 -14.67 -8.81
CA TRP A 492 2.44 -15.52 -9.69
C TRP A 492 0.97 -15.52 -9.27
N TYR A 493 0.14 -14.87 -10.04
CA TYR A 493 -1.31 -14.86 -9.89
C TYR A 493 -1.90 -16.06 -10.63
N VAL A 494 -2.18 -17.13 -9.92
CA VAL A 494 -2.74 -18.37 -10.47
C VAL A 494 -4.14 -18.12 -11.04
N ASN A 495 -4.94 -17.40 -10.28
CA ASN A 495 -6.28 -16.91 -10.62
C ASN A 495 -6.62 -15.70 -9.75
N GLY A 496 -7.88 -15.24 -9.74
CA GLY A 496 -8.30 -14.09 -8.93
C GLY A 496 -8.28 -14.31 -7.40
N ASN A 497 -8.02 -15.54 -6.94
CA ASN A 497 -8.08 -15.92 -5.52
C ASN A 497 -6.78 -16.51 -4.97
N ILE A 498 -5.90 -17.03 -5.82
CA ILE A 498 -4.67 -17.72 -5.44
C ILE A 498 -3.47 -16.98 -6.02
N ARG A 499 -2.53 -16.64 -5.16
CA ARG A 499 -1.27 -15.98 -5.52
C ARG A 499 -0.10 -16.62 -4.76
N PHE A 500 1.03 -16.75 -5.43
CA PHE A 500 2.32 -17.05 -4.81
C PHE A 500 3.25 -15.85 -4.97
N MET A 501 4.01 -15.55 -3.91
CA MET A 501 4.95 -14.44 -3.89
C MET A 501 6.31 -14.95 -3.42
N LEU A 502 7.34 -14.69 -4.21
CA LEU A 502 8.74 -14.92 -3.82
C LEU A 502 9.42 -13.57 -3.67
N ASN A 503 9.97 -13.29 -2.48
CA ASN A 503 10.72 -12.07 -2.22
C ASN A 503 12.16 -12.39 -1.82
N TYR A 504 13.10 -11.59 -2.33
CA TYR A 504 14.47 -11.46 -1.84
C TYR A 504 14.65 -10.07 -1.26
N LEU A 505 15.20 -9.99 -0.06
CA LEU A 505 15.48 -8.74 0.63
C LEU A 505 16.97 -8.64 0.95
N HIS A 506 17.55 -7.45 0.74
CA HIS A 506 18.87 -7.06 1.23
C HIS A 506 18.71 -5.86 2.14
N GLY A 507 19.05 -6.00 3.42
CA GLY A 507 18.91 -4.95 4.44
C GLY A 507 20.26 -4.49 4.98
N ASP A 508 20.37 -3.16 5.16
CA ASP A 508 21.49 -2.49 5.84
C ASP A 508 20.91 -1.64 6.98
N VAL A 509 21.36 -1.91 8.20
CA VAL A 509 20.82 -1.30 9.42
C VAL A 509 21.95 -0.72 10.28
N PRO A 510 22.55 0.43 9.89
CA PRO A 510 23.48 1.14 10.75
C PRO A 510 22.78 1.65 12.02
N LYS A 511 23.34 1.34 13.19
CA LYS A 511 22.80 1.72 14.49
C LYS A 511 23.90 2.01 15.49
N GLN A 512 23.77 3.09 16.25
CA GLN A 512 24.64 3.38 17.38
C GLN A 512 24.14 2.73 18.66
N ALA A 513 25.05 2.39 19.57
CA ALA A 513 24.72 1.78 20.85
C ALA A 513 23.83 2.68 21.71
N SER A 514 24.01 3.99 21.63
CA SER A 514 23.10 5.00 22.19
C SER A 514 23.34 6.35 21.51
N ALA A 515 22.51 7.34 21.78
CA ALA A 515 22.69 8.68 21.21
C ALA A 515 24.05 9.31 21.60
N THR A 516 24.62 8.97 22.74
CA THR A 516 25.93 9.46 23.22
C THR A 516 27.08 8.47 23.01
N ASN A 517 26.79 7.25 22.59
CA ASN A 517 27.79 6.22 22.31
C ASN A 517 27.75 5.83 20.82
N ALA A 518 28.70 6.33 20.06
CA ALA A 518 28.80 6.14 18.61
C ALA A 518 29.33 4.75 18.19
N ALA A 519 29.50 3.79 19.14
CA ALA A 519 29.84 2.42 18.77
C ALA A 519 28.77 1.84 17.84
N ASP A 520 29.19 1.33 16.68
CA ASP A 520 28.27 0.71 15.73
C ASP A 520 27.82 -0.67 16.25
N VAL A 521 26.52 -0.81 16.48
CA VAL A 521 25.86 -2.05 16.89
C VAL A 521 24.82 -2.48 15.85
N GLY A 522 24.96 -2.00 14.64
CA GLY A 522 24.10 -2.30 13.51
C GLY A 522 24.27 -3.72 12.98
N SER A 523 23.65 -3.95 11.84
CA SER A 523 23.64 -5.26 11.18
C SER A 523 23.31 -5.14 9.70
N LYS A 524 23.59 -6.22 8.97
CA LYS A 524 23.10 -6.46 7.61
C LYS A 524 22.41 -7.80 7.54
N PHE A 525 21.51 -7.96 6.60
CA PHE A 525 20.88 -9.24 6.36
C PHE A 525 20.54 -9.43 4.88
N ASP A 526 20.49 -10.67 4.47
CA ASP A 526 19.84 -11.11 3.25
C ASP A 526 18.71 -12.07 3.65
N ALA A 527 17.59 -12.01 2.96
CA ALA A 527 16.46 -12.89 3.24
C ALA A 527 15.79 -13.37 1.96
N VAL A 528 15.29 -14.58 1.99
CA VAL A 528 14.43 -15.15 0.95
C VAL A 528 13.17 -15.69 1.61
N ALA A 529 12.02 -15.30 1.09
CA ALA A 529 10.75 -15.78 1.63
C ALA A 529 9.71 -16.03 0.53
N LEU A 530 8.83 -16.99 0.79
CA LEU A 530 7.71 -17.40 -0.06
C LEU A 530 6.41 -17.21 0.72
N ARG A 531 5.42 -16.58 0.10
CA ARG A 531 4.04 -16.52 0.58
C ARG A 531 3.11 -17.33 -0.31
N THR A 532 2.26 -18.15 0.30
CA THR A 532 1.06 -18.69 -0.32
C THR A 532 -0.14 -17.89 0.15
N GLN A 533 -0.88 -17.32 -0.79
CA GLN A 533 -2.07 -16.51 -0.53
C GLN A 533 -3.31 -17.13 -1.14
N VAL A 534 -4.38 -17.22 -0.35
CA VAL A 534 -5.74 -17.58 -0.79
C VAL A 534 -6.71 -16.53 -0.21
N ALA A 535 -7.54 -15.91 -1.08
CA ALA A 535 -8.50 -14.90 -0.63
C ALA A 535 -9.76 -14.92 -1.49
N PHE A 536 -10.91 -14.61 -0.89
CA PHE A 536 -12.20 -14.44 -1.57
C PHE A 536 -13.15 -13.54 -0.79
#